data_181b40f50e552b705cf1bd5c3f4b502c
#
_entry.id   181b40f50e552b705cf1bd5c3f4b502c
#
_cell.length_a   1.000
_cell.length_b   1.000
_cell.length_c   1.000
_cell.angle_alpha   90.00
_cell.angle_beta   90.00
_cell.angle_gamma   90.00
#
_symmetry.space_group_name_H-M   'P 1'
#
loop_
_entity.id
_entity.type
_entity.pdbx_description
1 polymer ?
#
loop_
_entity_poly.entity_id
_entity_poly.type
_entity_poly.pdbx_seq_one_letter_code
_entity_poly.pdbx_strand_id
1 'polypeptide(L)'
;SVLLLEGQCVLGGLATSGLVNYWVPLCNGRGKYIIRGMAQELLRLSLAHSFNTLYPDWKQGEPDHETTQRSDTWFSGGMFSLALLKLLKDEGVEILYNALVSAPVMEGKHCKGVIIDGKSGRRFYPCRVLVDASGDASIMKQAGVPVTDGTNYFTYYGEGITLGGCRAAVEKKNIFLAYYHPYGGAANLHGQFQPEGKPPYMGCDMETINQYLQENQLRMYEKESGNCGMEQNIHTLPGIPQLRTARRIRGNATLTGEDCYRHCDTSIGTICDFEFRDRLYEVPYGVLVKDGFDNLITCGRSASASGWGWDVLRVIPPAVLTGQAAGIAAALAIAQDVPIADVPIEKLQKALADTGVIIHFDDSWVPREEADDGHAASKDHI
;
A
#
# COMPACT_ATOMS: atom_id res chain seq x y z
N SER A 1 -7.56 -0.31 23.80
CA SER A 1 -7.17 0.95 23.12
C SER A 1 -6.12 0.66 22.05
N VAL A 2 -6.08 1.50 21.03
CA VAL A 2 -5.13 1.46 19.93
C VAL A 2 -4.32 2.74 19.93
N LEU A 3 -2.99 2.63 19.81
CA LEU A 3 -2.08 3.74 19.60
C LEU A 3 -1.45 3.59 18.22
N LEU A 4 -1.65 4.59 17.36
CA LEU A 4 -0.98 4.72 16.06
C LEU A 4 0.25 5.59 16.19
N LEU A 5 1.40 5.04 15.83
CA LEU A 5 2.68 5.74 15.79
C LEU A 5 3.00 6.09 14.33
N GLU A 6 3.08 7.38 14.01
CA GLU A 6 3.35 7.87 12.68
C GLU A 6 4.63 8.72 12.68
N GLY A 7 5.59 8.34 11.85
CA GLY A 7 6.86 9.05 11.72
C GLY A 7 6.74 10.40 11.01
N GLN A 8 5.71 10.59 10.22
CA GLN A 8 5.45 11.80 9.45
C GLN A 8 4.52 12.77 10.19
N CYS A 9 4.19 13.90 9.55
CA CYS A 9 3.23 14.88 10.04
C CYS A 9 1.81 14.65 9.51
N VAL A 10 1.63 13.68 8.61
CA VAL A 10 0.37 13.36 7.93
C VAL A 10 0.19 11.86 7.83
N LEU A 11 -1.05 11.40 7.82
CA LEU A 11 -1.40 9.98 7.71
C LEU A 11 -1.43 9.51 6.26
N GLY A 12 -1.33 8.19 6.05
CA GLY A 12 -1.54 7.53 4.77
C GLY A 12 -0.27 7.09 4.02
N GLY A 13 0.91 7.43 4.55
CA GLY A 13 2.19 6.97 4.04
C GLY A 13 2.39 7.27 2.55
N LEU A 14 2.68 6.22 1.75
CA LEU A 14 2.90 6.38 0.30
C LEU A 14 1.68 6.96 -0.43
N ALA A 15 0.46 6.63 0.00
CA ALA A 15 -0.77 7.10 -0.63
C ALA A 15 -1.03 8.61 -0.44
N THR A 16 -0.29 9.27 0.44
CA THR A 16 -0.43 10.69 0.75
C THR A 16 0.90 11.42 0.65
N SER A 17 1.75 11.38 1.67
CA SER A 17 3.03 12.07 1.64
C SER A 17 4.03 11.49 0.63
N GLY A 18 3.85 10.24 0.22
CA GLY A 18 4.65 9.63 -0.86
C GLY A 18 4.14 9.91 -2.26
N LEU A 19 3.03 10.65 -2.43
CA LEU A 19 2.39 11.02 -3.70
C LEU A 19 1.91 9.84 -4.56
N VAL A 20 1.83 8.61 -4.03
CA VAL A 20 1.24 7.45 -4.72
C VAL A 20 -0.28 7.50 -4.51
N ASN A 21 -0.90 8.59 -4.94
CA ASN A 21 -2.32 8.91 -4.72
C ASN A 21 -3.23 8.37 -5.84
N TYR A 22 -3.01 7.11 -6.19
CA TYR A 22 -3.73 6.38 -7.21
C TYR A 22 -4.17 5.02 -6.70
N TRP A 23 -5.49 4.78 -6.69
CA TRP A 23 -6.04 3.46 -6.45
C TRP A 23 -5.87 2.61 -7.70
N VAL A 24 -5.13 1.53 -7.59
CA VAL A 24 -5.19 0.47 -8.58
C VAL A 24 -6.53 -0.28 -8.44
N PRO A 25 -6.96 -1.03 -9.46
CA PRO A 25 -8.29 -1.64 -9.44
C PRO A 25 -8.56 -2.55 -8.24
N LEU A 26 -9.76 -2.43 -7.68
CA LEU A 26 -10.32 -3.37 -6.71
C LEU A 26 -11.14 -4.48 -7.41
N CYS A 27 -11.24 -4.45 -8.74
CA CYS A 27 -12.12 -5.28 -9.56
C CYS A 27 -11.35 -6.19 -10.51
N ASN A 28 -12.01 -7.23 -10.97
CA ASN A 28 -11.44 -8.24 -11.87
C ASN A 28 -11.43 -7.84 -13.36
N GLY A 29 -11.86 -6.66 -13.74
CA GLY A 29 -11.95 -6.29 -15.16
C GLY A 29 -13.12 -6.90 -15.92
N ARG A 30 -14.11 -7.48 -15.23
CA ARG A 30 -15.38 -7.99 -15.75
C ARG A 30 -16.60 -7.43 -15.00
N GLY A 31 -16.43 -6.32 -14.30
CA GLY A 31 -17.51 -5.66 -13.59
C GLY A 31 -17.75 -6.14 -12.16
N LYS A 32 -16.82 -6.92 -11.56
CA LYS A 32 -16.96 -7.40 -10.18
C LYS A 32 -15.91 -6.78 -9.25
N TYR A 33 -16.34 -6.22 -8.13
CA TYR A 33 -15.43 -5.93 -7.02
C TYR A 33 -14.93 -7.22 -6.38
N ILE A 34 -13.64 -7.37 -6.32
CA ILE A 34 -12.95 -8.50 -5.69
C ILE A 34 -12.44 -8.09 -4.30
N ILE A 35 -11.74 -6.96 -4.19
CA ILE A 35 -11.22 -6.49 -2.92
C ILE A 35 -12.28 -5.61 -2.26
N ARG A 36 -12.92 -6.13 -1.21
CA ARG A 36 -14.03 -5.49 -0.50
C ARG A 36 -13.65 -5.11 0.94
N GLY A 37 -14.63 -4.89 1.78
CA GLY A 37 -14.45 -4.48 3.18
C GLY A 37 -13.81 -3.09 3.28
N MET A 38 -12.85 -2.93 4.20
CA MET A 38 -12.19 -1.65 4.47
C MET A 38 -11.56 -1.01 3.21
N ALA A 39 -11.11 -1.81 2.23
CA ALA A 39 -10.56 -1.27 0.99
C ALA A 39 -11.57 -0.44 0.20
N GLN A 40 -12.82 -0.91 0.10
CA GLN A 40 -13.90 -0.12 -0.52
C GLN A 40 -14.30 1.10 0.31
N GLU A 41 -14.27 0.97 1.64
CA GLU A 41 -14.58 2.09 2.54
C GLU A 41 -13.54 3.21 2.38
N LEU A 42 -12.26 2.86 2.38
CA LEU A 42 -11.17 3.84 2.21
C LEU A 42 -11.13 4.41 0.80
N LEU A 43 -11.46 3.63 -0.25
CA LEU A 43 -11.65 4.17 -1.59
C LEU A 43 -12.74 5.27 -1.57
N ARG A 44 -13.93 4.98 -1.03
CA ARG A 44 -15.01 5.96 -0.94
C ARG A 44 -14.61 7.18 -0.11
N LEU A 45 -13.94 6.95 1.03
CA LEU A 45 -13.43 8.02 1.90
C LEU A 45 -12.45 8.94 1.15
N SER A 46 -11.54 8.38 0.35
CA SER A 46 -10.56 9.14 -0.42
C SER A 46 -11.20 10.01 -1.51
N LEU A 47 -12.38 9.61 -2.01
CA LEU A 47 -13.11 10.31 -3.07
C LEU A 47 -14.20 11.26 -2.57
N ALA A 48 -14.61 11.14 -1.32
CA ALA A 48 -15.75 11.90 -0.76
C ALA A 48 -15.60 13.43 -0.89
N HIS A 49 -14.37 13.94 -0.79
CA HIS A 49 -14.05 15.37 -0.86
C HIS A 49 -12.88 15.64 -1.82
N SER A 50 -12.78 14.85 -2.87
CA SER A 50 -11.67 14.88 -3.82
C SER A 50 -12.18 14.95 -5.26
N PHE A 51 -11.26 15.16 -6.20
CA PHE A 51 -11.53 14.82 -7.60
C PHE A 51 -11.71 13.30 -7.72
N ASN A 52 -12.53 12.90 -8.69
CA ASN A 52 -12.88 11.51 -8.94
C ASN A 52 -12.71 11.20 -10.42
N THR A 53 -11.70 10.41 -10.74
CA THR A 53 -11.37 10.01 -12.11
C THR A 53 -11.87 8.61 -12.45
N LEU A 54 -12.67 7.98 -11.59
CA LEU A 54 -13.31 6.69 -11.88
C LEU A 54 -14.04 6.71 -13.23
N TYR A 55 -13.92 5.62 -13.95
CA TYR A 55 -14.73 5.40 -15.14
C TYR A 55 -16.23 5.44 -14.83
N PRO A 56 -17.06 5.87 -15.79
CA PRO A 56 -18.50 6.04 -15.57
C PRO A 56 -19.18 4.83 -14.95
N ASP A 57 -18.84 3.62 -15.38
CA ASP A 57 -19.42 2.36 -14.91
C ASP A 57 -19.24 2.15 -13.39
N TRP A 58 -18.15 2.69 -12.82
CA TRP A 58 -17.79 2.50 -11.40
C TRP A 58 -18.20 3.66 -10.49
N LYS A 59 -18.72 4.76 -11.05
CA LYS A 59 -19.07 5.96 -10.24
C LYS A 59 -20.19 5.74 -9.24
N GLN A 60 -21.10 4.80 -9.54
CA GLN A 60 -22.24 4.47 -8.67
C GLN A 60 -21.99 3.20 -7.82
N GLY A 61 -20.82 2.63 -7.90
CA GLY A 61 -20.43 1.38 -7.26
C GLY A 61 -20.17 0.27 -8.25
N GLU A 62 -20.40 -0.97 -7.84
CA GLU A 62 -20.25 -2.13 -8.73
C GLU A 62 -21.30 -2.07 -9.86
N PRO A 63 -20.89 -2.16 -11.13
CA PRO A 63 -21.83 -2.16 -12.25
C PRO A 63 -22.71 -3.41 -12.25
N ASP A 64 -23.91 -3.29 -12.80
CA ASP A 64 -24.88 -4.39 -12.98
C ASP A 64 -24.69 -5.16 -14.29
N HIS A 65 -23.65 -4.82 -15.06
CA HIS A 65 -23.30 -5.39 -16.36
C HIS A 65 -21.80 -5.71 -16.43
N GLU A 66 -21.43 -6.56 -17.36
CA GLU A 66 -20.01 -6.80 -17.67
C GLU A 66 -19.38 -5.56 -18.29
N THR A 67 -18.21 -5.18 -17.77
CA THR A 67 -17.41 -4.07 -18.29
C THR A 67 -15.93 -4.41 -18.25
N THR A 68 -15.20 -3.94 -19.24
CA THR A 68 -13.74 -4.02 -19.26
C THR A 68 -13.07 -2.84 -18.58
N GLN A 69 -13.84 -1.79 -18.23
CA GLN A 69 -13.34 -0.68 -17.44
C GLN A 69 -13.01 -1.16 -16.04
N ARG A 70 -11.94 -0.63 -15.47
CA ARG A 70 -11.48 -1.01 -14.14
C ARG A 70 -11.77 0.11 -13.12
N SER A 71 -11.85 -0.25 -11.85
CA SER A 71 -12.19 0.68 -10.75
C SER A 71 -10.97 1.46 -10.24
N ASP A 72 -10.06 1.85 -11.12
CA ASP A 72 -8.89 2.65 -10.78
C ASP A 72 -9.20 4.16 -10.79
N THR A 73 -8.53 4.91 -9.92
CA THR A 73 -8.78 6.35 -9.81
C THR A 73 -7.69 7.09 -9.06
N TRP A 74 -7.46 8.35 -9.49
CA TRP A 74 -6.69 9.31 -8.71
C TRP A 74 -7.54 9.92 -7.60
N PHE A 75 -6.88 10.36 -6.54
CA PHE A 75 -7.51 11.08 -5.43
C PHE A 75 -6.58 12.14 -4.85
N SER A 76 -7.13 13.09 -4.09
CA SER A 76 -6.34 14.10 -3.38
C SER A 76 -5.67 13.48 -2.14
N GLY A 77 -4.35 13.31 -2.17
CA GLY A 77 -3.60 12.79 -1.03
C GLY A 77 -3.76 13.64 0.24
N GLY A 78 -3.80 14.97 0.10
CA GLY A 78 -4.01 15.89 1.22
C GLY A 78 -5.39 15.70 1.88
N MET A 79 -6.46 15.66 1.08
CA MET A 79 -7.82 15.44 1.62
C MET A 79 -7.98 14.05 2.20
N PHE A 80 -7.38 13.03 1.59
CA PHE A 80 -7.42 11.68 2.14
C PHE A 80 -6.72 11.58 3.49
N SER A 81 -5.56 12.23 3.67
CA SER A 81 -4.89 12.27 4.98
C SER A 81 -5.74 12.91 6.07
N LEU A 82 -6.44 14.01 5.76
CA LEU A 82 -7.37 14.67 6.71
C LEU A 82 -8.58 13.78 7.02
N ALA A 83 -9.11 13.09 6.03
CA ALA A 83 -10.22 12.15 6.21
C ALA A 83 -9.83 10.94 7.07
N LEU A 84 -8.61 10.41 6.87
CA LEU A 84 -8.07 9.35 7.72
C LEU A 84 -7.93 9.81 9.18
N LEU A 85 -7.43 11.03 9.41
CA LEU A 85 -7.34 11.59 10.77
C LEU A 85 -8.71 11.65 11.42
N LYS A 86 -9.72 12.18 10.69
CA LYS A 86 -11.08 12.25 11.21
C LYS A 86 -11.61 10.85 11.55
N LEU A 87 -11.51 9.89 10.63
CA LEU A 87 -11.94 8.52 10.84
C LEU A 87 -11.32 7.90 12.08
N LEU A 88 -10.00 7.98 12.23
CA LEU A 88 -9.28 7.40 13.36
C LEU A 88 -9.65 8.06 14.70
N LYS A 89 -9.91 9.39 14.70
CA LYS A 89 -10.36 10.11 15.89
C LYS A 89 -11.79 9.73 16.28
N ASP A 90 -12.69 9.56 15.30
CA ASP A 90 -14.05 9.10 15.53
C ASP A 90 -14.08 7.68 16.13
N GLU A 91 -13.14 6.82 15.72
CA GLU A 91 -12.96 5.46 16.25
C GLU A 91 -12.16 5.41 17.56
N GLY A 92 -11.81 6.55 18.14
CA GLY A 92 -11.10 6.63 19.43
C GLY A 92 -9.66 6.17 19.40
N VAL A 93 -9.01 6.16 18.23
CA VAL A 93 -7.59 5.83 18.09
C VAL A 93 -6.74 6.98 18.60
N GLU A 94 -5.78 6.67 19.48
CA GLU A 94 -4.73 7.61 19.86
C GLU A 94 -3.67 7.70 18.75
N ILE A 95 -3.25 8.91 18.39
CA ILE A 95 -2.29 9.15 17.31
C ILE A 95 -1.11 9.96 17.84
N LEU A 96 0.08 9.48 17.57
CA LEU A 96 1.32 10.17 17.87
C LEU A 96 2.11 10.42 16.59
N TYR A 97 2.19 11.68 16.17
CA TYR A 97 2.97 12.10 15.01
C TYR A 97 4.44 12.38 15.37
N ASN A 98 5.30 12.39 14.36
CA ASN A 98 6.76 12.55 14.53
C ASN A 98 7.32 11.53 15.53
N ALA A 99 6.76 10.34 15.54
CA ALA A 99 7.12 9.25 16.43
C ALA A 99 7.99 8.25 15.66
N LEU A 100 9.29 8.45 15.71
CA LEU A 100 10.23 7.51 15.09
C LEU A 100 10.37 6.29 16.01
N VAL A 101 9.82 5.16 15.58
CA VAL A 101 10.03 3.89 16.29
C VAL A 101 11.47 3.44 16.04
N SER A 102 12.28 3.48 17.09
CA SER A 102 13.71 3.18 17.00
C SER A 102 14.05 1.72 17.28
N ALA A 103 13.31 1.05 18.16
CA ALA A 103 13.52 -0.38 18.45
C ALA A 103 12.32 -1.04 19.12
N PRO A 104 12.06 -2.34 18.87
CA PRO A 104 11.21 -3.16 19.74
C PRO A 104 11.97 -3.55 21.01
N VAL A 105 11.25 -3.73 22.10
CA VAL A 105 11.78 -4.28 23.35
C VAL A 105 11.29 -5.72 23.48
N MET A 106 12.20 -6.67 23.24
CA MET A 106 11.88 -8.08 23.23
C MET A 106 12.24 -8.76 24.56
N GLU A 107 11.38 -9.67 25.03
CA GLU A 107 11.65 -10.63 26.10
C GLU A 107 11.44 -12.04 25.52
N GLY A 108 12.51 -12.71 25.13
CA GLY A 108 12.43 -13.92 24.35
C GLY A 108 11.70 -13.69 23.03
N LYS A 109 10.56 -14.34 22.84
CA LYS A 109 9.71 -14.25 21.64
C LYS A 109 8.60 -13.19 21.73
N HIS A 110 8.47 -12.54 22.89
CA HIS A 110 7.40 -11.60 23.18
C HIS A 110 7.90 -10.15 23.12
N CYS A 111 7.23 -9.33 22.34
CA CYS A 111 7.47 -7.89 22.29
C CYS A 111 6.71 -7.20 23.43
N LYS A 112 7.45 -6.58 24.36
CA LYS A 112 6.88 -5.81 25.47
C LYS A 112 6.38 -4.43 25.03
N GLY A 113 6.87 -3.92 23.92
CA GLY A 113 6.56 -2.60 23.42
C GLY A 113 7.68 -2.06 22.54
N VAL A 114 7.62 -0.78 22.26
CA VAL A 114 8.59 -0.10 21.38
C VAL A 114 9.23 1.11 22.05
N ILE A 115 10.45 1.40 21.65
CA ILE A 115 11.15 2.63 21.96
C ILE A 115 10.90 3.63 20.83
N ILE A 116 10.50 4.84 21.18
CA ILE A 116 10.25 5.93 20.26
C ILE A 116 11.24 7.05 20.56
N ASP A 117 11.87 7.56 19.51
CA ASP A 117 12.64 8.78 19.55
C ASP A 117 11.78 9.94 19.03
N GLY A 118 11.65 10.99 19.81
CA GLY A 118 10.89 12.18 19.47
C GLY A 118 11.50 13.43 20.10
N LYS A 119 10.94 14.60 19.82
CA LYS A 119 11.43 15.90 20.36
C LYS A 119 11.43 15.96 21.88
N SER A 120 10.59 15.15 22.55
CA SER A 120 10.54 15.04 24.01
C SER A 120 11.56 14.05 24.59
N GLY A 121 12.46 13.53 23.74
CA GLY A 121 13.42 12.49 24.09
C GLY A 121 12.89 11.09 23.80
N ARG A 122 13.63 10.10 24.29
CA ARG A 122 13.34 8.70 24.12
C ARG A 122 12.31 8.23 25.13
N ARG A 123 11.28 7.48 24.64
CA ARG A 123 10.21 6.94 25.48
C ARG A 123 9.89 5.49 25.11
N PHE A 124 9.51 4.71 26.12
CA PHE A 124 8.99 3.37 25.93
C PHE A 124 7.46 3.38 25.94
N TYR A 125 6.86 2.69 24.97
CA TYR A 125 5.42 2.47 24.88
C TYR A 125 5.13 0.97 24.91
N PRO A 126 4.46 0.48 25.97
CA PRO A 126 4.11 -0.92 26.09
C PRO A 126 2.99 -1.29 25.12
N CYS A 127 2.98 -2.55 24.65
CA CYS A 127 1.89 -3.09 23.87
C CYS A 127 1.62 -4.55 24.19
N ARG A 128 0.39 -5.01 23.97
CA ARG A 128 0.02 -6.42 24.02
C ARG A 128 0.26 -7.12 22.68
N VAL A 129 -0.01 -6.45 21.59
CA VAL A 129 0.30 -6.85 20.21
C VAL A 129 0.89 -5.67 19.48
N LEU A 130 1.92 -5.90 18.69
CA LEU A 130 2.54 -4.93 17.81
C LEU A 130 2.24 -5.28 16.35
N VAL A 131 1.62 -4.34 15.63
CA VAL A 131 1.43 -4.41 14.19
C VAL A 131 2.51 -3.54 13.50
N ASP A 132 3.44 -4.18 12.80
CA ASP A 132 4.44 -3.47 12.00
C ASP A 132 3.83 -3.10 10.63
N ALA A 133 3.39 -1.86 10.51
CA ALA A 133 2.88 -1.25 9.29
C ALA A 133 3.87 -0.25 8.67
N SER A 134 5.17 -0.36 8.99
CA SER A 134 6.23 0.53 8.48
C SER A 134 6.39 0.49 6.95
N GLY A 135 5.96 -0.61 6.32
CA GLY A 135 6.06 -0.85 4.88
C GLY A 135 7.44 -1.36 4.44
N ASP A 136 8.36 -1.53 5.38
CA ASP A 136 9.71 -2.06 5.14
C ASP A 136 10.15 -3.10 6.18
N ALA A 137 9.21 -3.59 7.01
CA ALA A 137 9.46 -4.58 8.07
C ALA A 137 10.62 -4.19 9.01
N SER A 138 10.85 -2.89 9.24
CA SER A 138 12.00 -2.46 10.04
C SER A 138 11.91 -2.91 11.48
N ILE A 139 10.74 -2.92 12.08
CA ILE A 139 10.53 -3.37 13.46
C ILE A 139 10.58 -4.88 13.53
N MET A 140 9.98 -5.59 12.59
CA MET A 140 10.06 -7.06 12.50
C MET A 140 11.51 -7.53 12.40
N LYS A 141 12.34 -6.90 11.55
CA LYS A 141 13.77 -7.21 11.43
C LYS A 141 14.51 -7.01 12.74
N GLN A 142 14.28 -5.86 13.40
CA GLN A 142 14.93 -5.56 14.67
C GLN A 142 14.48 -6.50 15.80
N ALA A 143 13.26 -7.02 15.75
CA ALA A 143 12.75 -8.05 16.66
C ALA A 143 13.36 -9.44 16.39
N GLY A 144 14.12 -9.59 15.31
CA GLY A 144 14.74 -10.88 14.93
C GLY A 144 13.91 -11.74 13.99
N VAL A 145 12.79 -11.22 13.45
CA VAL A 145 12.00 -11.93 12.43
C VAL A 145 12.83 -12.04 11.16
N PRO A 146 12.95 -13.24 10.56
CA PRO A 146 13.64 -13.40 9.29
C PRO A 146 13.01 -12.57 8.18
N VAL A 147 13.84 -11.86 7.41
CA VAL A 147 13.39 -10.96 6.34
C VAL A 147 14.10 -11.25 5.02
N THR A 148 13.58 -10.69 3.95
CA THR A 148 14.20 -10.63 2.62
C THR A 148 14.14 -9.19 2.13
N ASP A 149 15.28 -8.64 1.75
CA ASP A 149 15.38 -7.32 1.16
C ASP A 149 14.99 -7.38 -0.32
N GLY A 150 14.32 -6.35 -0.79
CA GLY A 150 13.90 -6.18 -2.18
C GLY A 150 14.78 -5.21 -2.94
N THR A 151 14.45 -5.00 -4.20
CA THR A 151 15.13 -4.05 -5.09
C THR A 151 14.14 -3.10 -5.73
N ASN A 152 14.59 -1.88 -6.04
CA ASN A 152 13.76 -0.83 -6.61
C ASN A 152 14.45 -0.21 -7.82
N TYR A 153 13.67 0.09 -8.84
CA TYR A 153 14.16 0.77 -10.02
C TYR A 153 14.20 2.28 -9.84
N PHE A 154 14.82 2.96 -10.79
CA PHE A 154 14.98 4.42 -10.82
C PHE A 154 13.66 5.10 -11.15
N THR A 155 12.79 5.21 -10.15
CA THR A 155 11.45 5.78 -10.23
C THR A 155 11.26 6.83 -9.17
N TYR A 156 10.93 8.06 -9.56
CA TYR A 156 10.67 9.16 -8.63
C TYR A 156 9.89 10.24 -9.34
N TYR A 157 8.79 10.70 -8.78
CA TYR A 157 8.01 11.79 -9.33
C TYR A 157 7.53 12.73 -8.23
N GLY A 158 7.26 13.98 -8.63
CA GLY A 158 6.64 15.00 -7.82
C GLY A 158 5.31 15.44 -8.39
N GLU A 159 4.74 16.48 -7.83
CA GLU A 159 3.56 17.16 -8.37
C GLU A 159 3.87 18.63 -8.67
N GLY A 160 3.35 19.10 -9.78
CA GLY A 160 3.46 20.48 -10.22
C GLY A 160 2.17 20.96 -10.90
N ILE A 161 2.15 22.23 -11.23
CA ILE A 161 1.05 22.87 -11.96
C ILE A 161 1.57 23.67 -13.13
N THR A 162 0.74 23.78 -14.19
CA THR A 162 1.02 24.61 -15.35
C THR A 162 -0.14 25.55 -15.65
N LEU A 163 0.14 26.71 -16.24
CA LEU A 163 -0.92 27.64 -16.68
C LEU A 163 -1.82 27.02 -17.76
N GLY A 164 -1.24 26.19 -18.64
CA GLY A 164 -2.02 25.44 -19.64
C GLY A 164 -3.00 24.47 -18.99
N GLY A 165 -2.53 23.70 -18.00
CA GLY A 165 -3.36 22.81 -17.18
C GLY A 165 -4.42 23.58 -16.40
N CYS A 166 -4.07 24.70 -15.77
CA CYS A 166 -5.04 25.56 -15.09
C CYS A 166 -6.16 26.06 -16.02
N ARG A 167 -5.82 26.46 -17.24
CA ARG A 167 -6.82 26.85 -18.23
C ARG A 167 -7.76 25.70 -18.57
N ALA A 168 -7.21 24.52 -18.86
CA ALA A 168 -8.01 23.32 -19.11
C ALA A 168 -8.88 22.94 -17.90
N ALA A 169 -8.35 23.08 -16.68
CA ALA A 169 -9.09 22.82 -15.44
C ALA A 169 -10.32 23.74 -15.29
N VAL A 170 -10.17 25.02 -15.58
CA VAL A 170 -11.28 26.00 -15.54
C VAL A 170 -12.30 25.68 -16.62
N GLU A 171 -11.88 25.48 -17.87
CA GLU A 171 -12.75 25.21 -19.01
C GLU A 171 -13.57 23.92 -18.81
N LYS A 172 -12.95 22.85 -18.30
CA LYS A 172 -13.60 21.56 -18.09
C LYS A 172 -14.16 21.38 -16.67
N LYS A 173 -14.02 22.39 -15.79
CA LYS A 173 -14.43 22.31 -14.37
C LYS A 173 -13.86 21.09 -13.65
N ASN A 174 -12.60 20.77 -13.91
CA ASN A 174 -11.89 19.63 -13.35
C ASN A 174 -10.49 20.06 -12.93
N ILE A 175 -10.29 20.26 -11.62
CA ILE A 175 -9.03 20.72 -11.06
C ILE A 175 -7.87 19.72 -11.26
N PHE A 176 -8.15 18.43 -11.42
CA PHE A 176 -7.12 17.42 -11.68
C PHE A 176 -6.29 17.72 -12.93
N LEU A 177 -6.89 18.38 -13.92
CA LEU A 177 -6.21 18.77 -15.15
C LEU A 177 -5.14 19.87 -14.96
N ALA A 178 -5.12 20.54 -13.81
CA ALA A 178 -4.08 21.52 -13.49
C ALA A 178 -2.74 20.87 -13.15
N TYR A 179 -2.77 19.62 -12.69
CA TYR A 179 -1.57 18.90 -12.24
C TYR A 179 -0.77 18.32 -13.41
N TYR A 180 0.53 18.28 -13.23
CA TYR A 180 1.44 17.45 -14.00
C TYR A 180 2.43 16.75 -13.04
N HIS A 181 3.03 15.68 -13.50
CA HIS A 181 3.96 14.90 -12.70
C HIS A 181 5.37 14.99 -13.29
N PRO A 182 6.25 15.85 -12.74
CA PRO A 182 7.65 15.88 -13.12
C PRO A 182 8.35 14.62 -12.59
N TYR A 183 9.24 14.04 -13.41
CA TYR A 183 9.96 12.81 -13.08
C TYR A 183 11.46 13.02 -12.95
N GLY A 184 12.04 12.56 -11.84
CA GLY A 184 13.47 12.31 -11.72
C GLY A 184 13.83 11.02 -12.46
N GLY A 185 13.29 9.90 -12.02
CA GLY A 185 13.36 8.59 -12.67
C GLY A 185 12.00 8.15 -13.20
N ALA A 186 11.99 7.44 -14.34
CA ALA A 186 10.78 6.97 -15.01
C ALA A 186 10.77 5.44 -15.24
N ALA A 187 11.62 4.69 -14.52
CA ALA A 187 11.63 3.25 -14.65
C ALA A 187 10.33 2.63 -14.12
N ASN A 188 9.71 1.77 -14.90
CA ASN A 188 8.51 1.07 -14.48
C ASN A 188 8.85 -0.13 -13.54
N LEU A 189 7.83 -0.87 -13.14
CA LEU A 189 8.00 -2.02 -12.22
C LEU A 189 8.73 -3.22 -12.85
N HIS A 190 8.81 -3.28 -14.18
CA HIS A 190 9.55 -4.30 -14.92
C HIS A 190 11.00 -3.89 -15.25
N GLY A 191 11.43 -2.72 -14.78
CA GLY A 191 12.76 -2.17 -15.07
C GLY A 191 12.93 -1.55 -16.44
N GLN A 192 11.86 -1.42 -17.23
CA GLN A 192 11.91 -0.64 -18.46
C GLN A 192 12.22 0.82 -18.11
N PHE A 193 13.01 1.49 -18.95
CA PHE A 193 13.51 2.85 -18.73
C PHE A 193 14.48 3.01 -17.54
N GLN A 194 14.95 1.91 -16.95
CA GLN A 194 16.10 1.95 -16.05
C GLN A 194 17.30 2.49 -16.82
N PRO A 195 18.05 3.49 -16.31
CA PRO A 195 19.22 4.01 -16.99
C PRO A 195 20.26 2.91 -17.22
N GLU A 196 20.88 2.90 -18.42
CA GLU A 196 21.89 1.92 -18.79
C GLU A 196 23.06 1.91 -17.79
N GLY A 197 23.51 0.72 -17.40
CA GLY A 197 24.59 0.53 -16.43
C GLY A 197 24.22 0.82 -14.98
N LYS A 198 22.99 1.25 -14.68
CA LYS A 198 22.57 1.53 -13.33
C LYS A 198 21.88 0.30 -12.70
N PRO A 199 22.44 -0.28 -11.61
CA PRO A 199 21.78 -1.38 -10.90
C PRO A 199 20.50 -0.88 -10.17
N PRO A 200 19.55 -1.77 -9.87
CA PRO A 200 18.47 -1.46 -8.96
C PRO A 200 18.97 -1.09 -7.56
N TYR A 201 18.20 -0.26 -6.86
CA TYR A 201 18.51 0.15 -5.49
C TYR A 201 17.98 -0.87 -4.47
N MET A 202 18.78 -1.15 -3.45
CA MET A 202 18.32 -1.84 -2.25
C MET A 202 17.59 -0.83 -1.36
N GLY A 203 16.33 -1.04 -1.05
CA GLY A 203 15.49 -0.06 -0.36
C GLY A 203 15.55 -0.10 1.18
N CYS A 204 16.64 -0.61 1.79
CA CYS A 204 16.64 -0.97 3.21
C CYS A 204 17.82 -0.40 4.01
N ASP A 205 18.81 0.18 3.39
CA ASP A 205 19.94 0.83 4.03
C ASP A 205 19.97 2.33 3.74
N MET A 206 20.55 3.09 4.66
CA MET A 206 20.56 4.56 4.55
C MET A 206 21.35 5.05 3.34
N GLU A 207 22.45 4.39 3.02
CA GLU A 207 23.33 4.75 1.93
C GLU A 207 22.62 4.66 0.59
N THR A 208 21.97 3.51 0.34
CA THR A 208 21.21 3.28 -0.91
C THR A 208 19.97 4.16 -1.00
N ILE A 209 19.25 4.37 0.11
CA ILE A 209 18.09 5.28 0.13
C ILE A 209 18.53 6.72 -0.16
N ASN A 210 19.62 7.19 0.45
CA ASN A 210 20.18 8.52 0.18
C ASN A 210 20.63 8.65 -1.27
N GLN A 211 21.31 7.66 -1.80
CA GLN A 211 21.73 7.63 -3.21
C GLN A 211 20.50 7.73 -4.13
N TYR A 212 19.48 6.89 -3.90
CA TYR A 212 18.23 6.93 -4.66
C TYR A 212 17.57 8.31 -4.65
N LEU A 213 17.45 8.93 -3.46
CA LEU A 213 16.81 10.24 -3.33
C LEU A 213 17.61 11.34 -4.03
N GLN A 214 18.91 11.42 -3.75
CA GLN A 214 19.77 12.48 -4.32
C GLN A 214 19.84 12.39 -5.84
N GLU A 215 20.08 11.22 -6.40
CA GLU A 215 20.18 11.04 -7.86
C GLU A 215 18.86 11.37 -8.57
N ASN A 216 17.73 10.95 -8.02
CA ASN A 216 16.43 11.24 -8.60
C ASN A 216 16.06 12.72 -8.51
N GLN A 217 16.34 13.37 -7.36
CA GLN A 217 16.05 14.79 -7.17
C GLN A 217 16.96 15.68 -8.04
N LEU A 218 18.25 15.36 -8.12
CA LEU A 218 19.16 16.08 -9.01
C LEU A 218 18.74 15.96 -10.47
N ARG A 219 18.40 14.77 -10.92
CA ARG A 219 17.91 14.58 -12.28
C ARG A 219 16.60 15.31 -12.57
N MET A 220 15.70 15.36 -11.59
CA MET A 220 14.47 16.15 -11.70
C MET A 220 14.81 17.63 -11.82
N TYR A 221 15.72 18.14 -10.99
CA TYR A 221 16.18 19.51 -11.07
C TYR A 221 16.81 19.84 -12.44
N GLU A 222 17.69 18.99 -12.96
CA GLU A 222 18.32 19.18 -14.27
C GLU A 222 17.29 19.24 -15.40
N LYS A 223 16.24 18.42 -15.36
CA LYS A 223 15.17 18.41 -16.37
C LYS A 223 14.24 19.63 -16.29
N GLU A 224 13.89 20.02 -15.08
CA GLU A 224 12.79 20.95 -14.84
C GLU A 224 13.27 22.39 -14.65
N SER A 225 14.54 22.62 -14.25
CA SER A 225 15.04 23.95 -13.93
C SER A 225 14.96 24.93 -15.12
N GLY A 226 15.10 24.43 -16.35
CA GLY A 226 14.93 25.24 -17.57
C GLY A 226 13.48 25.52 -17.95
N ASN A 227 12.53 24.77 -17.41
CA ASN A 227 11.08 24.85 -17.73
C ASN A 227 10.28 25.54 -16.63
N CYS A 228 10.76 25.45 -15.37
CA CYS A 228 10.09 26.05 -14.24
C CYS A 228 10.23 27.57 -14.24
N GLY A 229 9.15 28.28 -13.91
CA GLY A 229 9.04 29.72 -13.87
C GLY A 229 7.61 30.15 -13.60
N MET A 230 7.17 31.20 -14.27
CA MET A 230 5.82 31.78 -14.08
C MET A 230 4.71 30.94 -14.71
N GLU A 231 5.01 30.09 -15.68
CA GLU A 231 4.00 29.32 -16.44
C GLU A 231 3.89 27.86 -15.99
N GLN A 232 4.93 27.35 -15.31
CA GLN A 232 5.01 25.98 -14.81
C GLN A 232 5.87 25.96 -13.57
N ASN A 233 5.46 25.21 -12.54
CA ASN A 233 6.30 24.99 -11.37
C ASN A 233 5.97 23.70 -10.63
N ILE A 234 6.99 23.12 -9.97
CA ILE A 234 6.84 22.02 -9.03
C ILE A 234 6.36 22.60 -7.70
N HIS A 235 5.32 22.05 -7.14
CA HIS A 235 4.83 22.50 -5.83
C HIS A 235 5.01 21.46 -4.72
N THR A 236 5.14 20.18 -5.05
CA THR A 236 5.27 19.12 -4.03
C THR A 236 6.27 18.05 -4.47
N LEU A 237 7.19 17.72 -3.58
CA LEU A 237 8.04 16.54 -3.67
C LEU A 237 7.57 15.50 -2.64
N PRO A 238 7.77 14.19 -2.88
CA PRO A 238 7.38 13.17 -1.92
C PRO A 238 8.14 13.31 -0.60
N GLY A 239 7.41 13.27 0.50
CA GLY A 239 7.96 13.34 1.86
C GLY A 239 8.57 12.03 2.35
N ILE A 240 8.36 10.93 1.63
CA ILE A 240 8.94 9.61 1.89
C ILE A 240 9.44 8.99 0.58
N PRO A 241 10.46 8.11 0.63
CA PRO A 241 10.98 7.45 -0.57
C PRO A 241 9.89 6.61 -1.26
N GLN A 242 9.74 6.77 -2.58
CA GLN A 242 8.74 6.05 -3.38
C GLN A 242 9.23 4.63 -3.75
N LEU A 243 9.73 3.90 -2.76
CA LEU A 243 10.23 2.54 -2.93
C LEU A 243 9.06 1.55 -2.97
N ARG A 244 9.02 0.69 -4.00
CA ARG A 244 7.96 -0.31 -4.20
C ARG A 244 8.16 -1.54 -3.32
N THR A 245 9.36 -2.14 -3.39
CA THR A 245 9.74 -3.37 -2.69
C THR A 245 10.98 -3.11 -1.86
N ALA A 246 10.81 -2.71 -0.59
CA ALA A 246 11.92 -2.45 0.32
C ALA A 246 12.35 -3.73 1.04
N ARG A 247 11.52 -4.24 1.93
CA ARG A 247 11.78 -5.45 2.70
C ARG A 247 10.45 -6.10 3.08
N ARG A 248 10.45 -7.43 3.12
CA ARG A 248 9.33 -8.26 3.60
C ARG A 248 9.80 -9.28 4.62
N ILE A 249 8.89 -9.76 5.45
CA ILE A 249 9.19 -10.89 6.33
C ILE A 249 9.29 -12.20 5.51
N ARG A 250 9.95 -13.20 6.09
CA ARG A 250 9.80 -14.61 5.70
C ARG A 250 8.74 -15.22 6.60
N GLY A 251 7.48 -15.02 6.20
CA GLY A 251 6.32 -15.48 6.96
C GLY A 251 6.20 -17.00 7.04
N ASN A 252 5.10 -17.47 7.62
CA ASN A 252 4.74 -18.90 7.62
C ASN A 252 4.26 -19.35 6.24
N ALA A 253 3.75 -18.43 5.42
CA ALA A 253 3.44 -18.63 4.02
C ALA A 253 4.09 -17.49 3.19
N THR A 254 4.16 -17.69 1.88
CA THR A 254 4.66 -16.68 0.94
C THR A 254 3.76 -16.69 -0.29
N LEU A 255 3.13 -15.55 -0.60
CA LEU A 255 2.33 -15.41 -1.81
C LEU A 255 3.25 -15.27 -3.03
N THR A 256 2.95 -16.00 -4.09
CA THR A 256 3.70 -15.99 -5.36
C THR A 256 2.78 -15.74 -6.54
N GLY A 257 3.32 -15.46 -7.72
CA GLY A 257 2.53 -15.39 -8.95
C GLY A 257 1.90 -16.73 -9.36
N GLU A 258 2.45 -17.84 -8.87
CA GLU A 258 1.94 -19.20 -9.16
C GLU A 258 0.68 -19.56 -8.35
N ASP A 259 0.35 -18.75 -7.32
CA ASP A 259 -0.86 -18.93 -6.51
C ASP A 259 -2.12 -18.36 -7.19
N CYS A 260 -1.98 -17.87 -8.41
CA CYS A 260 -3.09 -17.43 -9.24
C CYS A 260 -4.11 -18.54 -9.43
N TYR A 261 -5.39 -18.23 -9.17
CA TYR A 261 -6.54 -19.14 -9.24
C TYR A 261 -6.47 -20.35 -8.29
N ARG A 262 -5.66 -20.28 -7.24
CA ARG A 262 -5.59 -21.33 -6.22
C ARG A 262 -6.31 -20.91 -4.96
N HIS A 263 -7.17 -21.79 -4.46
CA HIS A 263 -7.80 -21.63 -3.16
C HIS A 263 -6.81 -21.92 -2.03
N CYS A 264 -7.01 -21.22 -0.91
CA CYS A 264 -6.20 -21.36 0.28
C CYS A 264 -7.09 -21.43 1.53
N ASP A 265 -7.05 -22.53 2.27
CA ASP A 265 -7.86 -22.72 3.50
C ASP A 265 -7.62 -21.65 4.54
N THR A 266 -6.41 -21.08 4.56
CA THR A 266 -6.03 -19.99 5.48
C THR A 266 -6.16 -18.59 4.90
N SER A 267 -6.99 -18.43 3.85
CA SER A 267 -7.21 -17.13 3.20
C SER A 267 -7.76 -16.08 4.17
N ILE A 268 -7.19 -14.90 4.12
CA ILE A 268 -7.69 -13.69 4.79
C ILE A 268 -8.43 -12.76 3.83
N GLY A 269 -8.56 -13.17 2.57
CA GLY A 269 -9.33 -12.47 1.56
C GLY A 269 -8.77 -12.65 0.17
N THR A 270 -9.65 -12.45 -0.80
CA THR A 270 -9.34 -12.49 -2.23
C THR A 270 -8.85 -11.13 -2.71
N ILE A 271 -7.82 -11.14 -3.56
CA ILE A 271 -7.31 -9.97 -4.26
C ILE A 271 -7.30 -10.22 -5.77
N CYS A 272 -7.37 -9.14 -6.54
CA CYS A 272 -7.23 -9.17 -8.00
C CYS A 272 -5.90 -8.54 -8.41
N ASP A 273 -5.43 -8.95 -9.58
CA ASP A 273 -4.24 -8.38 -10.20
C ASP A 273 -4.52 -6.98 -10.74
N PHE A 274 -3.62 -6.05 -10.49
CA PHE A 274 -3.79 -4.67 -10.96
C PHE A 274 -3.33 -4.48 -12.42
N GLU A 275 -2.49 -5.34 -12.94
CA GLU A 275 -1.98 -5.29 -14.31
C GLU A 275 -2.68 -6.32 -15.21
N PHE A 276 -2.70 -7.57 -14.79
CA PHE A 276 -3.34 -8.65 -15.55
C PHE A 276 -4.82 -8.78 -15.18
N ARG A 277 -5.68 -8.56 -16.19
CA ARG A 277 -7.11 -8.70 -16.02
C ARG A 277 -7.47 -10.14 -15.61
N ASP A 278 -8.49 -10.27 -14.79
CA ASP A 278 -9.09 -11.53 -14.33
C ASP A 278 -8.24 -12.38 -13.37
N ARG A 279 -6.95 -12.12 -13.18
CA ARG A 279 -6.15 -12.88 -12.24
C ARG A 279 -6.60 -12.63 -10.81
N LEU A 280 -6.83 -13.72 -10.08
CA LEU A 280 -7.32 -13.73 -8.70
C LEU A 280 -6.36 -14.52 -7.82
N TYR A 281 -6.16 -14.05 -6.60
CA TYR A 281 -5.33 -14.71 -5.59
C TYR A 281 -6.05 -14.69 -4.26
N GLU A 282 -5.89 -15.76 -3.47
CA GLU A 282 -6.26 -15.77 -2.06
C GLU A 282 -5.01 -15.55 -1.20
N VAL A 283 -5.11 -14.63 -0.25
CA VAL A 283 -3.97 -14.24 0.58
C VAL A 283 -3.93 -15.12 1.83
N PRO A 284 -2.91 -15.99 2.02
CA PRO A 284 -2.82 -16.80 3.23
C PRO A 284 -2.54 -15.95 4.47
N TYR A 285 -3.15 -16.26 5.61
CA TYR A 285 -2.84 -15.59 6.89
C TYR A 285 -1.34 -15.64 7.24
N GLY A 286 -0.69 -16.76 6.95
CA GLY A 286 0.73 -16.97 7.20
C GLY A 286 1.68 -15.97 6.53
N VAL A 287 1.21 -15.13 5.59
CA VAL A 287 2.05 -14.07 5.00
C VAL A 287 2.28 -12.91 5.98
N LEU A 288 1.45 -12.78 7.03
CA LEU A 288 1.50 -11.69 8.00
C LEU A 288 2.26 -12.04 9.29
N VAL A 289 2.45 -13.31 9.57
CA VAL A 289 2.98 -13.83 10.84
C VAL A 289 4.17 -14.74 10.67
N LYS A 290 4.93 -14.92 11.75
CA LYS A 290 6.04 -15.87 11.81
C LYS A 290 6.02 -16.61 13.13
N ASP A 291 6.05 -17.94 13.04
CA ASP A 291 6.18 -18.82 14.22
C ASP A 291 7.41 -18.46 15.05
N GLY A 292 7.23 -18.51 16.35
CA GLY A 292 8.28 -18.16 17.26
C GLY A 292 8.26 -16.67 17.68
N PHE A 293 7.22 -15.93 17.29
CA PHE A 293 6.98 -14.56 17.76
C PHE A 293 5.53 -14.45 18.25
N ASP A 294 5.34 -14.22 19.55
CA ASP A 294 4.04 -14.40 20.19
C ASP A 294 3.02 -13.33 19.81
N ASN A 295 3.47 -12.10 19.61
CA ASN A 295 2.59 -10.93 19.48
C ASN A 295 3.05 -9.91 18.43
N LEU A 296 3.78 -10.38 17.41
CA LEU A 296 4.23 -9.56 16.26
C LEU A 296 3.48 -9.98 15.00
N ILE A 297 2.92 -9.00 14.31
CA ILE A 297 2.27 -9.19 13.02
C ILE A 297 2.63 -8.01 12.10
N THR A 298 2.73 -8.25 10.80
CA THR A 298 2.96 -7.21 9.80
C THR A 298 1.78 -7.09 8.84
N CYS A 299 1.80 -6.07 7.98
CA CYS A 299 0.82 -5.88 6.90
C CYS A 299 1.40 -5.07 5.75
N GLY A 300 0.64 -4.97 4.65
CA GLY A 300 1.01 -4.16 3.49
C GLY A 300 2.25 -4.70 2.78
N ARG A 301 3.16 -3.82 2.37
CA ARG A 301 4.35 -4.14 1.58
C ARG A 301 5.34 -5.08 2.30
N SER A 302 5.23 -5.19 3.60
CA SER A 302 6.10 -6.02 4.46
C SER A 302 5.62 -7.46 4.57
N ALA A 303 4.42 -7.78 4.08
CA ALA A 303 3.88 -9.13 4.06
C ALA A 303 4.72 -10.06 3.18
N SER A 304 4.75 -11.35 3.54
CA SER A 304 5.58 -12.36 2.87
C SER A 304 5.04 -12.69 1.47
N ALA A 305 5.70 -12.20 0.45
CA ALA A 305 5.38 -12.49 -0.95
C ALA A 305 6.66 -12.51 -1.79
N SER A 306 6.65 -13.07 -2.98
CA SER A 306 7.82 -13.09 -3.87
C SER A 306 7.46 -12.99 -5.34
N GLY A 307 8.40 -12.48 -6.14
CA GLY A 307 8.17 -12.24 -7.56
C GLY A 307 6.93 -11.40 -7.80
N TRP A 308 6.12 -11.78 -8.79
CA TRP A 308 4.88 -11.07 -9.13
C TRP A 308 3.87 -11.03 -7.95
N GLY A 309 3.81 -12.08 -7.12
CA GLY A 309 2.97 -12.06 -5.92
C GLY A 309 3.28 -10.90 -4.96
N TRP A 310 4.56 -10.46 -4.89
CA TRP A 310 4.90 -9.28 -4.10
C TRP A 310 4.38 -8.00 -4.74
N ASP A 311 4.49 -7.86 -6.06
CA ASP A 311 3.96 -6.69 -6.77
C ASP A 311 2.43 -6.58 -6.61
N VAL A 312 1.71 -7.69 -6.71
CA VAL A 312 0.26 -7.72 -6.52
C VAL A 312 -0.13 -7.41 -5.07
N LEU A 313 0.60 -7.96 -4.07
CA LEU A 313 0.21 -7.83 -2.65
C LEU A 313 0.53 -6.44 -2.06
N ARG A 314 1.54 -5.72 -2.58
CA ARG A 314 2.04 -4.45 -2.01
C ARG A 314 1.24 -3.21 -2.36
N VAL A 315 0.36 -3.27 -3.38
CA VAL A 315 -0.42 -2.11 -3.82
C VAL A 315 -1.53 -1.75 -2.84
N ILE A 316 -2.09 -0.52 -2.95
CA ILE A 316 -2.98 0.04 -1.92
C ILE A 316 -4.13 -0.89 -1.51
N PRO A 317 -4.96 -1.45 -2.44
CA PRO A 317 -6.11 -2.25 -2.01
C PRO A 317 -5.73 -3.51 -1.21
N PRO A 318 -4.77 -4.36 -1.64
CA PRO A 318 -4.30 -5.48 -0.82
C PRO A 318 -3.59 -5.06 0.47
N ALA A 319 -2.88 -3.91 0.47
CA ALA A 319 -2.27 -3.39 1.70
C ALA A 319 -3.34 -3.05 2.74
N VAL A 320 -4.49 -2.49 2.33
CA VAL A 320 -5.62 -2.24 3.23
C VAL A 320 -6.23 -3.56 3.72
N LEU A 321 -6.45 -4.54 2.84
CA LEU A 321 -6.96 -5.87 3.23
C LEU A 321 -6.07 -6.54 4.29
N THR A 322 -4.76 -6.56 4.06
CA THR A 322 -3.80 -7.14 5.02
C THR A 322 -3.74 -6.35 6.32
N GLY A 323 -3.90 -5.03 6.28
CA GLY A 323 -4.02 -4.18 7.47
C GLY A 323 -5.29 -4.47 8.27
N GLN A 324 -6.43 -4.64 7.61
CA GLN A 324 -7.69 -5.02 8.21
C GLN A 324 -7.57 -6.40 8.90
N ALA A 325 -7.00 -7.38 8.21
CA ALA A 325 -6.77 -8.71 8.76
C ALA A 325 -5.83 -8.69 9.97
N ALA A 326 -4.74 -7.91 9.91
CA ALA A 326 -3.80 -7.78 11.01
C ALA A 326 -4.45 -7.14 12.25
N GLY A 327 -5.30 -6.13 12.07
CA GLY A 327 -6.03 -5.48 13.16
C GLY A 327 -7.03 -6.42 13.83
N ILE A 328 -7.81 -7.17 13.05
CA ILE A 328 -8.77 -8.17 13.57
C ILE A 328 -8.03 -9.31 14.27
N ALA A 329 -6.95 -9.83 13.65
CA ALA A 329 -6.14 -10.88 14.26
C ALA A 329 -5.53 -10.44 15.60
N ALA A 330 -5.03 -9.20 15.69
CA ALA A 330 -4.52 -8.64 16.95
C ALA A 330 -5.61 -8.58 18.03
N ALA A 331 -6.82 -8.19 17.69
CA ALA A 331 -7.94 -8.17 18.62
C ALA A 331 -8.34 -9.58 19.08
N LEU A 332 -8.38 -10.55 18.16
CA LEU A 332 -8.68 -11.95 18.47
C LEU A 332 -7.60 -12.60 19.34
N ALA A 333 -6.32 -12.37 19.02
CA ALA A 333 -5.20 -12.89 19.83
C ALA A 333 -5.29 -12.40 21.28
N ILE A 334 -5.58 -11.10 21.46
CA ILE A 334 -5.76 -10.50 22.79
C ILE A 334 -6.98 -11.06 23.50
N ALA A 335 -8.10 -11.25 22.81
CA ALA A 335 -9.36 -11.71 23.41
C ALA A 335 -9.31 -13.19 23.83
N GLN A 336 -8.53 -14.00 23.12
CA GLN A 336 -8.42 -15.44 23.37
C GLN A 336 -7.15 -15.84 24.14
N ASP A 337 -6.26 -14.87 24.39
CA ASP A 337 -4.96 -15.06 25.07
C ASP A 337 -4.11 -16.14 24.38
N VAL A 338 -3.99 -16.03 23.05
CA VAL A 338 -3.18 -16.94 22.21
C VAL A 338 -2.10 -16.15 21.46
N PRO A 339 -0.99 -16.82 21.08
CA PRO A 339 -0.02 -16.23 20.15
C PRO A 339 -0.69 -15.79 18.86
N ILE A 340 -0.17 -14.71 18.26
CA ILE A 340 -0.77 -14.11 17.06
C ILE A 340 -0.80 -15.09 15.86
N ALA A 341 0.20 -15.97 15.75
CA ALA A 341 0.25 -16.98 14.71
C ALA A 341 -0.78 -18.12 14.91
N ASP A 342 -1.28 -18.30 16.15
CA ASP A 342 -2.21 -19.35 16.54
C ASP A 342 -3.67 -18.89 16.59
N VAL A 343 -3.95 -17.68 16.09
CA VAL A 343 -5.33 -17.18 15.97
C VAL A 343 -6.15 -18.16 15.12
N PRO A 344 -7.28 -18.69 15.64
CA PRO A 344 -8.11 -19.63 14.88
C PRO A 344 -8.60 -19.01 13.58
N ILE A 345 -8.21 -19.62 12.47
CA ILE A 345 -8.44 -19.05 11.13
C ILE A 345 -9.93 -18.87 10.84
N GLU A 346 -10.78 -19.80 11.26
CA GLU A 346 -12.22 -19.73 11.01
C GLU A 346 -12.85 -18.51 11.72
N LYS A 347 -12.32 -18.13 12.90
CA LYS A 347 -12.78 -16.92 13.59
C LYS A 347 -12.32 -15.64 12.89
N LEU A 348 -11.08 -15.63 12.39
CA LEU A 348 -10.54 -14.52 11.61
C LEU A 348 -11.32 -14.37 10.30
N GLN A 349 -11.50 -15.45 9.56
CA GLN A 349 -12.27 -15.47 8.31
C GLN A 349 -13.70 -15.01 8.52
N LYS A 350 -14.37 -15.51 9.58
CA LYS A 350 -15.72 -15.06 9.91
C LYS A 350 -15.76 -13.56 10.18
N ALA A 351 -14.86 -13.04 11.01
CA ALA A 351 -14.83 -11.62 11.34
C ALA A 351 -14.53 -10.75 10.11
N LEU A 352 -13.67 -11.20 9.20
CA LEU A 352 -13.42 -10.54 7.93
C LEU A 352 -14.64 -10.57 7.01
N ALA A 353 -15.28 -11.72 6.86
CA ALA A 353 -16.49 -11.88 6.06
C ALA A 353 -17.65 -11.01 6.58
N ASP A 354 -17.82 -10.92 7.90
CA ASP A 354 -18.83 -10.06 8.55
C ASP A 354 -18.61 -8.56 8.19
N THR A 355 -17.42 -8.16 7.80
CA THR A 355 -17.09 -6.81 7.28
C THR A 355 -17.15 -6.71 5.74
N GLY A 356 -17.61 -7.75 5.07
CA GLY A 356 -17.80 -7.78 3.62
C GLY A 356 -16.59 -8.24 2.80
N VAL A 357 -15.52 -8.70 3.44
CA VAL A 357 -14.36 -9.27 2.72
C VAL A 357 -14.76 -10.59 2.05
N ILE A 358 -14.38 -10.76 0.79
CA ILE A 358 -14.51 -12.03 0.07
C ILE A 358 -13.32 -12.90 0.46
N ILE A 359 -13.57 -13.94 1.24
CA ILE A 359 -12.51 -14.84 1.73
C ILE A 359 -11.99 -15.74 0.61
N HIS A 360 -12.92 -16.33 -0.15
CA HIS A 360 -12.62 -17.19 -1.30
C HIS A 360 -13.29 -16.63 -2.54
N PHE A 361 -12.60 -16.64 -3.67
CA PHE A 361 -13.24 -16.29 -4.95
C PHE A 361 -14.15 -17.41 -5.43
N ASP A 362 -15.13 -17.06 -6.24
CA ASP A 362 -16.01 -18.03 -6.89
C ASP A 362 -15.31 -18.57 -8.14
N ASP A 363 -15.27 -19.90 -8.30
CA ASP A 363 -14.67 -20.57 -9.47
C ASP A 363 -15.26 -20.09 -10.80
N SER A 364 -16.50 -19.62 -10.78
CA SER A 364 -17.13 -19.05 -11.98
C SER A 364 -16.47 -17.76 -12.46
N TRP A 365 -15.67 -17.10 -11.61
CA TRP A 365 -14.91 -15.88 -11.97
C TRP A 365 -13.58 -16.20 -12.63
N VAL A 366 -13.13 -17.46 -12.55
CA VAL A 366 -11.93 -17.91 -13.23
C VAL A 366 -12.22 -18.05 -14.74
N PRO A 367 -11.47 -17.36 -15.61
CA PRO A 367 -11.71 -17.46 -17.05
C PRO A 367 -11.48 -18.88 -17.55
N ARG A 368 -12.35 -19.35 -18.44
CA ARG A 368 -12.26 -20.69 -19.04
C ARG A 368 -11.16 -20.81 -20.10
N GLU A 369 -10.79 -19.68 -20.69
CA GLU A 369 -9.66 -19.53 -21.61
C GLU A 369 -8.81 -18.37 -21.07
N GLU A 370 -7.49 -18.49 -21.15
CA GLU A 370 -6.62 -17.35 -20.85
C GLU A 370 -7.11 -16.19 -21.72
N ALA A 371 -7.55 -15.12 -21.07
CA ALA A 371 -7.90 -13.92 -21.79
C ALA A 371 -6.67 -13.54 -22.63
N ASP A 372 -6.90 -13.23 -23.91
CA ASP A 372 -5.88 -12.56 -24.69
C ASP A 372 -5.54 -11.27 -23.93
N ASP A 373 -4.49 -11.35 -23.13
CA ASP A 373 -3.94 -10.24 -22.36
C ASP A 373 -3.30 -9.26 -23.34
N GLY A 374 -4.14 -8.75 -24.23
CA GLY A 374 -3.80 -7.54 -24.96
C GLY A 374 -3.37 -6.55 -23.88
N HIS A 375 -2.06 -6.38 -23.73
CA HIS A 375 -1.42 -5.44 -22.83
C HIS A 375 -2.13 -4.07 -22.91
N ALA A 376 -3.26 -3.97 -22.26
CA ALA A 376 -3.81 -2.71 -21.83
C ALA A 376 -3.06 -2.30 -20.55
N ALA A 377 -1.73 -2.41 -20.60
CA ALA A 377 -0.88 -1.60 -19.77
C ALA A 377 -1.37 -0.18 -20.00
N SER A 378 -1.88 0.43 -18.97
CA SER A 378 -2.03 1.87 -18.92
C SER A 378 -0.66 2.46 -19.26
N LYS A 379 -0.45 2.78 -20.53
CA LYS A 379 0.83 3.31 -21.02
C LYS A 379 1.17 4.67 -20.42
N ASP A 380 0.28 5.23 -19.59
CA ASP A 380 0.35 6.62 -19.16
C ASP A 380 0.22 6.82 -17.63
N HIS A 381 0.22 5.78 -16.80
CA HIS A 381 0.04 5.98 -15.36
C HIS A 381 1.08 5.23 -14.53
N ILE A 382 2.12 5.94 -14.16
CA ILE A 382 3.26 5.76 -13.23
C ILE A 382 4.58 5.54 -13.95
#